data_98dec8b5d7043a849dc6255595c677eb
#
_entry.id   98dec8b5d7043a849dc6255595c677eb
#
_cell.length_a   1.000
_cell.length_b   1.000
_cell.length_c   1.000
_cell.angle_alpha   90.00
_cell.angle_beta   90.00
_cell.angle_gamma   90.00
#
_symmetry.space_group_name_H-M   'P 1'
#
loop_
_entity.id
_entity.type
_entity.pdbx_description
1 polymer ?
#
loop_
_entity_poly.entity_id
_entity_poly.type
_entity_poly.pdbx_seq_one_letter_code
_entity_poly.pdbx_strand_id
1 'polypeptide(L)'
;VRAYVEVGGSYDLIDRNRKRFRESVVGGVTGYQEWYSQSNCDHSLCLDNYFTDLYGNVATYSREDYNVIGDLRLRTGLNLYKGESGSVQAYVKLHGLADSEDEYYNNLFEYGPGISWQPFNYQPIKLRVERLYGNYFKDVPVNTKDHYNNTRVELVFYKDF
;
A
#
# COMPACT_ATOMS: atom_id res chain seq x y z
N VAL A 1 -6.82 10.64 -11.13
CA VAL A 1 -7.82 9.56 -11.08
C VAL A 1 -7.71 8.75 -12.35
N ARG A 2 -7.67 7.42 -12.24
CA ARG A 2 -7.59 6.50 -13.40
C ARG A 2 -8.61 5.38 -13.23
N ALA A 3 -9.31 5.03 -14.30
CA ALA A 3 -10.08 3.80 -14.38
C ALA A 3 -9.20 2.71 -15.02
N TYR A 4 -9.34 1.47 -14.57
CA TYR A 4 -8.57 0.34 -15.10
C TYR A 4 -9.41 -0.93 -15.19
N VAL A 5 -9.00 -1.81 -16.07
CA VAL A 5 -9.46 -3.20 -16.13
C VAL A 5 -8.23 -4.08 -16.19
N GLU A 6 -8.15 -5.04 -15.30
CA GLU A 6 -7.11 -6.06 -15.29
C GLU A 6 -7.72 -7.42 -15.55
N VAL A 7 -7.02 -8.22 -16.36
CA VAL A 7 -7.30 -9.65 -16.51
C VAL A 7 -6.07 -10.38 -16.04
N GLY A 8 -6.22 -11.21 -15.05
CA GLY A 8 -5.10 -11.90 -14.43
C GLY A 8 -5.44 -13.33 -14.04
N GLY A 9 -4.41 -14.03 -13.63
CA GLY A 9 -4.53 -15.35 -13.06
C GLY A 9 -3.50 -15.51 -11.96
N SER A 10 -3.84 -16.27 -10.94
CA SER A 10 -2.93 -16.62 -9.84
C SER A 10 -2.76 -18.12 -9.77
N TYR A 11 -1.54 -18.54 -9.47
CA TYR A 11 -1.20 -19.93 -9.21
C TYR A 11 -0.54 -20.04 -7.86
N ASP A 12 -1.08 -20.88 -6.99
CA ASP A 12 -0.51 -21.12 -5.67
C ASP A 12 0.62 -22.14 -5.78
N LEU A 13 1.85 -21.71 -5.55
CA LEU A 13 3.05 -22.54 -5.58
C LEU A 13 3.28 -23.31 -4.28
N ILE A 14 2.67 -22.89 -3.19
CA ILE A 14 2.94 -23.41 -1.83
C ILE A 14 1.88 -24.43 -1.41
N ASP A 15 0.63 -24.20 -1.74
CA ASP A 15 -0.45 -25.14 -1.40
C ASP A 15 -0.56 -26.26 -2.43
N ARG A 16 0.01 -27.40 -2.09
CA ARG A 16 -0.03 -28.62 -2.92
C ARG A 16 -1.45 -29.15 -3.21
N ASN A 17 -2.42 -28.80 -2.37
CA ASN A 17 -3.80 -29.28 -2.47
C ASN A 17 -4.69 -28.36 -3.32
N ARG A 18 -4.26 -27.13 -3.60
CA ARG A 18 -5.00 -26.11 -4.35
C ARG A 18 -4.33 -25.70 -5.66
N LYS A 19 -3.66 -26.60 -6.33
CA LYS A 19 -3.05 -26.38 -7.64
C LYS A 19 -4.12 -26.08 -8.70
N ARG A 20 -4.82 -24.98 -8.59
CA ARG A 20 -5.74 -24.49 -9.62
C ARG A 20 -5.29 -23.12 -10.08
N PHE A 21 -5.14 -23.00 -11.36
CA PHE A 21 -5.08 -21.70 -11.99
C PHE A 21 -6.43 -21.01 -11.75
N ARG A 22 -6.38 -19.80 -11.22
CA ARG A 22 -7.59 -19.02 -10.95
C ARG A 22 -7.57 -17.80 -11.84
N GLU A 23 -8.51 -17.70 -12.70
CA GLU A 23 -8.72 -16.55 -13.57
C GLU A 23 -9.53 -15.49 -12.82
N SER A 24 -9.18 -14.23 -13.02
CA SER A 24 -9.90 -13.11 -12.41
C SER A 24 -9.93 -11.94 -13.40
N VAL A 25 -11.09 -11.34 -13.52
CA VAL A 25 -11.25 -10.03 -14.14
C VAL A 25 -11.49 -9.03 -13.01
N VAL A 26 -10.71 -7.97 -13.01
CA VAL A 26 -10.80 -6.90 -12.02
C VAL A 26 -11.08 -5.61 -12.77
N GLY A 27 -12.11 -4.90 -12.37
CA GLY A 27 -12.39 -3.56 -12.85
C GLY A 27 -12.41 -2.57 -11.68
N GLY A 28 -11.77 -1.41 -11.84
CA GLY A 28 -11.70 -0.49 -10.74
C GLY A 28 -11.35 0.94 -11.12
N VAL A 29 -11.39 1.80 -10.12
CA VAL A 29 -10.97 3.20 -10.19
C VAL A 29 -9.95 3.46 -9.11
N THR A 30 -8.82 4.07 -9.48
CA THR A 30 -7.77 4.47 -8.56
C THR A 30 -7.52 5.96 -8.64
N GLY A 31 -7.21 6.56 -7.50
CA GLY A 31 -6.80 7.94 -7.36
C GLY A 31 -5.55 8.07 -6.53
N TYR A 32 -4.68 8.99 -6.91
CA TYR A 32 -3.48 9.32 -6.16
C TYR A 32 -3.30 10.82 -6.14
N GLN A 33 -2.94 11.36 -4.97
CA GLN A 33 -2.62 12.75 -4.77
C GLN A 33 -1.45 12.86 -3.80
N GLU A 34 -0.50 13.72 -4.11
CA GLU A 34 0.66 14.01 -3.27
C GLU A 34 0.74 15.51 -2.99
N TRP A 35 1.05 15.84 -1.76
CA TRP A 35 1.33 17.20 -1.29
C TRP A 35 2.69 17.19 -0.60
N TYR A 36 3.49 18.19 -0.87
CA TYR A 36 4.79 18.38 -0.22
C TYR A 36 5.06 19.87 -0.01
N SER A 37 5.78 20.17 1.06
CA SER A 37 6.33 21.51 1.24
C SER A 37 7.56 21.66 0.34
N GLN A 38 7.63 22.75 -0.39
CA GLN A 38 8.86 23.15 -1.06
C GLN A 38 9.68 23.99 -0.08
N SER A 39 10.57 23.37 0.67
CA SER A 39 11.59 24.14 1.37
C SER A 39 12.83 24.22 0.48
N ASN A 40 13.38 25.42 0.34
CA ASN A 40 14.65 25.67 -0.37
C ASN A 40 15.83 25.18 0.48
N CYS A 41 15.78 23.94 0.94
CA CYS A 41 16.87 23.37 1.71
C CYS A 41 17.93 22.82 0.78
N ASP A 42 19.03 23.53 0.64
CA ASP A 42 20.24 23.05 -0.05
C ASP A 42 21.07 22.06 0.78
N HIS A 43 20.58 21.63 1.93
CA HIS A 43 21.30 20.80 2.88
C HIS A 43 20.65 19.44 3.15
N SER A 44 21.46 18.47 3.47
CA SER A 44 21.13 17.03 3.55
C SER A 44 20.07 16.65 4.58
N LEU A 45 19.75 17.49 5.55
CA LEU A 45 18.77 17.24 6.60
C LEU A 45 17.81 18.43 6.72
N CYS A 46 16.65 18.30 6.13
CA CYS A 46 15.59 19.30 6.14
C CYS A 46 14.35 18.81 6.88
N LEU A 47 14.23 19.20 8.13
CA LEU A 47 13.03 18.90 8.92
C LEU A 47 11.78 19.66 8.43
N ASP A 48 11.96 20.70 7.63
CA ASP A 48 10.85 21.46 7.02
C ASP A 48 10.30 20.82 5.73
N ASN A 49 10.88 19.72 5.30
CA ASN A 49 10.50 19.04 4.06
C ASN A 49 9.54 17.89 4.34
N TYR A 50 8.28 18.23 4.61
CA TYR A 50 7.23 17.24 4.80
C TYR A 50 6.54 16.84 3.50
N PHE A 51 5.99 15.63 3.48
CA PHE A 51 5.12 15.15 2.42
C PHE A 51 3.87 14.51 3.01
N THR A 52 2.83 14.50 2.23
CA THR A 52 1.62 13.72 2.48
C THR A 52 1.16 13.14 1.16
N ASP A 53 0.90 11.86 1.11
CA ASP A 53 0.29 11.22 -0.04
C ASP A 53 -0.98 10.45 0.33
N LEU A 54 -1.95 10.51 -0.54
CA LEU A 54 -3.23 9.84 -0.44
C LEU A 54 -3.43 8.95 -1.66
N TYR A 55 -3.68 7.69 -1.43
CA TYR A 55 -4.06 6.72 -2.44
C TYR A 55 -5.43 6.17 -2.12
N GLY A 56 -6.29 6.08 -3.12
CA GLY A 56 -7.59 5.44 -3.02
C GLY A 56 -7.84 4.54 -4.21
N ASN A 57 -8.42 3.38 -3.96
CA ASN A 57 -8.81 2.42 -4.97
C ASN A 57 -10.15 1.80 -4.61
N VAL A 58 -11.01 1.63 -5.59
CA VAL A 58 -12.24 0.83 -5.49
C VAL A 58 -12.25 -0.11 -6.68
N ALA A 59 -12.32 -1.40 -6.42
CA ALA A 59 -12.29 -2.42 -7.45
C ALA A 59 -13.30 -3.53 -7.18
N THR A 60 -13.82 -4.13 -8.27
CA THR A 60 -14.64 -5.33 -8.22
C THR A 60 -13.88 -6.53 -8.81
N TYR A 61 -14.03 -7.67 -8.19
CA TYR A 61 -13.31 -8.90 -8.50
C TYR A 61 -14.29 -9.99 -8.91
N SER A 62 -14.26 -10.38 -10.18
CA SER A 62 -15.19 -11.38 -10.73
C SER A 62 -15.07 -12.77 -10.08
N ARG A 63 -13.89 -13.08 -9.53
CA ARG A 63 -13.61 -14.37 -8.89
C ARG A 63 -14.27 -14.54 -7.53
N GLU A 64 -14.62 -13.45 -6.88
CA GLU A 64 -15.16 -13.41 -5.53
C GLU A 64 -16.61 -12.87 -5.56
N ASP A 65 -17.44 -13.49 -6.41
CA ASP A 65 -18.86 -13.15 -6.61
C ASP A 65 -19.12 -11.64 -6.82
N TYR A 66 -18.17 -10.98 -7.53
CA TYR A 66 -18.17 -9.53 -7.76
C TYR A 66 -17.96 -8.70 -6.48
N ASN A 67 -17.26 -9.25 -5.50
CA ASN A 67 -16.89 -8.50 -4.30
C ASN A 67 -16.28 -7.14 -4.66
N VAL A 68 -16.77 -6.09 -4.03
CA VAL A 68 -16.27 -4.72 -4.19
C VAL A 68 -15.36 -4.40 -3.03
N ILE A 69 -14.08 -4.13 -3.32
CA ILE A 69 -13.06 -3.81 -2.33
C ILE A 69 -12.66 -2.35 -2.45
N GLY A 70 -12.76 -1.62 -1.34
CA GLY A 70 -12.24 -0.28 -1.16
C GLY A 70 -10.93 -0.29 -0.40
N ASP A 71 -9.90 0.38 -0.93
CA ASP A 71 -8.57 0.52 -0.34
C ASP A 71 -8.22 2.01 -0.24
N LEU A 72 -7.95 2.49 0.97
CA LEU A 72 -7.57 3.88 1.23
C LEU A 72 -6.28 3.93 2.04
N ARG A 73 -5.26 4.60 1.52
CA ARG A 73 -3.94 4.73 2.17
C ARG A 73 -3.53 6.19 2.25
N LEU A 74 -3.16 6.59 3.44
CA LEU A 74 -2.57 7.90 3.71
C LEU A 74 -1.17 7.68 4.29
N ARG A 75 -0.17 8.39 3.76
CA ARG A 75 1.16 8.48 4.36
C ARG A 75 1.49 9.94 4.55
N THR A 76 2.01 10.27 5.72
CA THR A 76 2.51 11.60 6.01
C THR A 76 3.82 11.51 6.78
N GLY A 77 4.77 12.37 6.46
CA GLY A 77 6.10 12.29 7.06
C GLY A 77 7.07 13.33 6.54
N LEU A 78 8.35 13.05 6.73
CA LEU A 78 9.46 13.95 6.42
C LEU A 78 10.39 13.31 5.39
N ASN A 79 10.89 14.11 4.47
CA ASN A 79 12.02 13.76 3.65
C ASN A 79 13.29 14.01 4.46
N LEU A 80 13.85 12.96 5.06
CA LEU A 80 15.07 13.05 5.86
C LEU A 80 16.29 13.35 5.02
N TYR A 81 16.30 12.88 3.79
CA TYR A 81 17.33 13.13 2.80
C TYR A 81 16.71 13.18 1.41
N LYS A 82 17.13 14.14 0.61
CA LYS A 82 16.81 14.24 -0.82
C LYS A 82 18.00 14.87 -1.53
N GLY A 83 18.67 14.11 -2.37
CA GLY A 83 19.86 14.53 -3.11
C GLY A 83 19.98 13.80 -4.43
N GLU A 84 21.03 14.09 -5.20
CA GLU A 84 21.30 13.43 -6.49
C GLU A 84 21.43 11.92 -6.37
N SER A 85 21.99 11.44 -5.26
CA SER A 85 22.20 10.03 -4.97
C SER A 85 20.98 9.29 -4.43
N GLY A 86 19.81 9.94 -4.31
CA GLY A 86 18.59 9.28 -3.86
C GLY A 86 17.80 10.04 -2.82
N SER A 87 16.91 9.34 -2.13
CA SER A 87 16.08 9.92 -1.07
C SER A 87 15.79 8.95 0.06
N VAL A 88 15.60 9.49 1.26
CA VAL A 88 15.15 8.77 2.46
C VAL A 88 13.97 9.51 3.06
N GLN A 89 12.90 8.78 3.32
CA GLN A 89 11.69 9.31 3.94
C GLN A 89 11.36 8.53 5.20
N ALA A 90 10.96 9.23 6.26
CA ALA A 90 10.31 8.62 7.42
C ALA A 90 8.87 9.10 7.50
N TYR A 91 7.92 8.21 7.77
CA TYR A 91 6.49 8.52 7.72
C TYR A 91 5.67 7.69 8.69
N VAL A 92 4.44 8.13 8.90
CA VAL A 92 3.36 7.33 9.45
C VAL A 92 2.40 6.98 8.32
N LYS A 93 1.97 5.73 8.28
CA LYS A 93 0.97 5.22 7.36
C LYS A 93 -0.34 4.96 8.09
N LEU A 94 -1.44 5.32 7.46
CA LEU A 94 -2.80 4.89 7.78
C LEU A 94 -3.34 4.14 6.56
N HIS A 95 -3.96 3.00 6.78
CA HIS A 95 -4.51 2.16 5.72
C HIS A 95 -5.83 1.56 6.16
N GLY A 96 -6.87 1.80 5.39
CA GLY A 96 -8.19 1.19 5.56
C GLY A 96 -8.53 0.33 4.36
N LEU A 97 -9.03 -0.87 4.62
CA LEU A 97 -9.54 -1.80 3.64
C LEU A 97 -10.95 -2.21 4.06
N ALA A 98 -11.88 -2.22 3.11
CA ALA A 98 -13.25 -2.66 3.34
C ALA A 98 -13.80 -3.34 2.09
N ASP A 99 -14.65 -4.34 2.28
CA ASP A 99 -15.29 -5.05 1.19
C ASP A 99 -16.82 -5.20 1.39
N SER A 100 -17.50 -5.58 0.31
CA SER A 100 -18.97 -5.76 0.29
C SER A 100 -19.41 -7.13 0.79
N GLU A 101 -18.52 -8.11 0.87
CA GLU A 101 -18.81 -9.49 1.26
C GLU A 101 -18.50 -9.77 2.73
N ASP A 102 -18.14 -8.73 3.49
CA ASP A 102 -17.85 -8.80 4.92
C ASP A 102 -16.72 -9.76 5.32
N GLU A 103 -15.81 -10.06 4.39
CA GLU A 103 -14.66 -10.90 4.65
C GLU A 103 -13.72 -10.22 5.65
N TYR A 104 -13.50 -10.83 6.83
CA TYR A 104 -12.77 -10.17 7.92
C TYR A 104 -11.38 -9.66 7.52
N TYR A 105 -10.66 -10.41 6.66
CA TYR A 105 -9.32 -10.07 6.21
C TYR A 105 -9.28 -8.91 5.21
N ASN A 106 -10.42 -8.54 4.63
CA ASN A 106 -10.60 -7.38 3.77
C ASN A 106 -11.27 -6.19 4.52
N ASN A 107 -11.57 -6.36 5.80
CA ASN A 107 -12.21 -5.33 6.63
C ASN A 107 -11.31 -5.00 7.80
N LEU A 108 -10.31 -4.13 7.53
CA LEU A 108 -9.26 -3.83 8.48
C LEU A 108 -8.82 -2.37 8.43
N PHE A 109 -8.20 -1.95 9.52
CA PHE A 109 -7.49 -0.69 9.60
C PHE A 109 -6.08 -0.94 10.12
N GLU A 110 -5.07 -0.48 9.39
CA GLU A 110 -3.66 -0.55 9.77
C GLU A 110 -3.08 0.85 9.97
N TYR A 111 -2.19 0.96 10.93
CA TYR A 111 -1.40 2.17 11.10
C TYR A 111 0.01 1.83 11.63
N GLY A 112 0.95 2.71 11.37
CA GLY A 112 2.29 2.53 11.91
C GLY A 112 3.37 3.34 11.20
N PRO A 113 4.58 3.35 11.79
CA PRO A 113 5.74 4.02 11.20
C PRO A 113 6.31 3.23 10.03
N GLY A 114 6.93 3.97 9.13
CA GLY A 114 7.65 3.42 8.00
C GLY A 114 8.85 4.28 7.61
N ILE A 115 9.80 3.65 6.96
CA ILE A 115 10.92 4.27 6.28
C ILE A 115 10.91 3.81 4.84
N SER A 116 11.14 4.72 3.92
CA SER A 116 11.41 4.39 2.52
C SER A 116 12.76 4.95 2.10
N TRP A 117 13.47 4.17 1.33
CA TRP A 117 14.75 4.50 0.75
C TRP A 117 14.71 4.27 -0.75
N GLN A 118 15.03 5.31 -1.50
CA GLN A 118 15.25 5.25 -2.94
C GLN A 118 16.74 5.49 -3.17
N PRO A 119 17.52 4.45 -3.51
CA PRO A 119 18.98 4.55 -3.59
C PRO A 119 19.46 5.43 -4.74
N PHE A 120 18.63 5.58 -5.80
CA PHE A 120 19.01 6.35 -6.98
C PHE A 120 17.78 7.08 -7.54
N ASN A 121 17.89 8.36 -7.81
CA ASN A 121 16.80 9.14 -8.38
C ASN A 121 16.43 8.76 -9.83
N TYR A 122 17.38 8.21 -10.57
CA TYR A 122 17.20 7.77 -11.95
C TYR A 122 16.66 6.33 -12.09
N GLN A 123 16.61 5.58 -10.98
CA GLN A 123 16.07 4.22 -11.00
C GLN A 123 14.72 4.18 -10.26
N PRO A 124 13.73 3.57 -10.87
CA PRO A 124 12.39 3.46 -10.29
C PRO A 124 12.30 2.37 -9.23
N ILE A 125 13.28 2.31 -8.33
CA ILE A 125 13.38 1.30 -7.28
C ILE A 125 13.30 1.98 -5.93
N LYS A 126 12.39 1.53 -5.09
CA LYS A 126 12.22 2.03 -3.72
C LYS A 126 12.06 0.86 -2.76
N LEU A 127 12.86 0.83 -1.71
CA LEU A 127 12.71 -0.09 -0.59
C LEU A 127 11.89 0.59 0.51
N ARG A 128 10.91 -0.12 1.05
CA ARG A 128 10.11 0.32 2.20
C ARG A 128 10.17 -0.70 3.30
N VAL A 129 10.27 -0.21 4.51
CA VAL A 129 10.14 -1.02 5.73
C VAL A 129 9.09 -0.35 6.61
N GLU A 130 8.05 -1.08 6.97
CA GLU A 130 6.92 -0.59 7.76
C GLU A 130 6.70 -1.50 8.97
N ARG A 131 6.40 -0.92 10.12
CA ARG A 131 5.89 -1.63 11.28
C ARG A 131 4.44 -1.24 11.48
N LEU A 132 3.52 -2.14 11.16
CA LEU A 132 2.09 -1.89 11.12
C LEU A 132 1.39 -2.61 12.26
N TYR A 133 0.42 -1.91 12.84
CA TYR A 133 -0.53 -2.42 13.82
C TYR A 133 -1.90 -2.39 13.16
N GLY A 134 -2.55 -3.53 13.10
CA GLY A 134 -3.82 -3.68 12.42
C GLY A 134 -4.92 -4.19 13.34
N ASN A 135 -6.14 -3.75 13.05
CA ASN A 135 -7.35 -4.23 13.68
C ASN A 135 -8.35 -4.60 12.59
N TYR A 136 -8.97 -5.76 12.76
CA TYR A 136 -10.12 -6.15 11.95
C TYR A 136 -11.39 -5.56 12.57
N PHE A 137 -12.30 -5.04 11.76
CA PHE A 137 -13.58 -4.49 12.26
C PHE A 137 -14.79 -5.34 11.91
N LYS A 138 -14.55 -6.52 11.36
CA LYS A 138 -15.56 -7.57 11.18
C LYS A 138 -15.24 -8.77 12.08
N ASP A 139 -16.24 -9.60 12.31
CA ASP A 139 -16.10 -10.77 13.15
C ASP A 139 -15.02 -11.72 12.62
N VAL A 140 -14.01 -11.94 13.45
CA VAL A 140 -12.92 -12.86 13.12
C VAL A 140 -13.29 -14.28 13.57
N PRO A 141 -12.78 -15.34 12.90
CA PRO A 141 -12.98 -16.72 13.33
C PRO A 141 -12.52 -16.93 14.79
N VAL A 142 -13.20 -17.81 15.52
CA VAL A 142 -13.07 -18.05 16.97
C VAL A 142 -11.63 -18.20 17.49
N ASN A 143 -10.70 -18.64 16.64
CA ASN A 143 -9.28 -18.81 17.01
C ASN A 143 -8.37 -17.72 16.41
N THR A 144 -8.91 -16.68 15.83
CA THR A 144 -8.17 -15.58 15.22
C THR A 144 -8.25 -14.36 16.12
N LYS A 145 -7.12 -13.66 16.30
CA LYS A 145 -7.11 -12.41 17.03
C LYS A 145 -7.70 -11.30 16.16
N ASP A 146 -8.46 -10.40 16.75
CA ASP A 146 -9.03 -9.21 16.12
C ASP A 146 -7.99 -8.11 15.82
N HIS A 147 -6.78 -8.28 16.33
CA HIS A 147 -5.66 -7.37 16.12
C HIS A 147 -4.37 -8.15 15.78
N TYR A 148 -3.49 -7.50 15.07
CA TYR A 148 -2.18 -8.05 14.71
C TYR A 148 -1.11 -6.95 14.63
N ASN A 149 0.14 -7.37 14.62
CA ASN A 149 1.24 -6.52 14.26
C ASN A 149 2.12 -7.21 13.20
N ASN A 150 2.56 -6.44 12.24
CA ASN A 150 3.31 -6.94 11.10
C ASN A 150 4.50 -6.03 10.79
N THR A 151 5.62 -6.63 10.43
CA THR A 151 6.73 -5.92 9.81
C THR A 151 6.72 -6.24 8.32
N ARG A 152 6.48 -5.24 7.51
CA ARG A 152 6.40 -5.36 6.06
C ARG A 152 7.66 -4.79 5.43
N VAL A 153 8.24 -5.55 4.52
CA VAL A 153 9.34 -5.11 3.68
C VAL A 153 8.88 -5.19 2.24
N GLU A 154 8.89 -4.07 1.55
CA GLU A 154 8.41 -3.95 0.17
C GLU A 154 9.54 -3.44 -0.72
N LEU A 155 9.75 -4.11 -1.85
CA LEU A 155 10.54 -3.60 -2.95
C LEU A 155 9.58 -3.11 -4.03
N VAL A 156 9.56 -1.79 -4.22
CA VAL A 156 8.62 -1.14 -5.13
C VAL A 156 9.35 -0.76 -6.41
N PHE A 157 8.82 -1.20 -7.53
CA PHE A 157 9.24 -0.78 -8.86
C PHE A 157 8.13 0.08 -9.45
N TYR A 158 8.49 1.24 -9.98
CA TYR A 158 7.53 2.08 -10.69
C TYR A 158 8.17 2.57 -11.99
N LYS A 159 7.36 2.68 -13.02
CA LYS A 159 7.79 3.20 -14.31
C LYS A 159 6.68 4.09 -14.86
N ASP A 160 6.99 5.34 -15.07
CA ASP A 160 6.14 6.25 -15.82
C ASP A 160 6.34 5.98 -17.32
N PHE A 161 5.24 5.83 -18.03
CA PHE A 161 5.22 5.62 -19.47
C PHE A 161 4.70 6.87 -20.19
#